data_7fe84e9b9e0f41a584e2cae55766f18e
#
_entry.id   7fe84e9b9e0f41a584e2cae55766f18e
#
_cell.length_a   1.000
_cell.length_b   1.000
_cell.length_c   1.000
_cell.angle_alpha   90.00
_cell.angle_beta   90.00
_cell.angle_gamma   90.00
#
_symmetry.space_group_name_H-M   'P 1'
#
loop_
_entity.id
_entity.type
_entity.pdbx_description
1 polymer ?
#
loop_
_entity_poly.entity_id
_entity_poly.type
_entity_poly.pdbx_seq_one_letter_code
_entity_poly.pdbx_strand_id
1 'polypeptide(L)'
;MNFVLRGALAASAALAVAACGQQEPDAVGSAQDAASVPVGQTSATVMGSNMVSAYVPNAAMGDMYEIQAADIALERSQNAQIRELAQMIKADHTAASAAMKPLAAQAAPDVEIPAELDQRRQGLIDNLRSASAEAFDRTWIDQQVAAHQEALTLHRGFSDNTDAPALAEHARTVTPKIEAHLQGAERLQSAL
;
A
#
# COMPACT_ATOMS: atom_id res chain seq x y z
N MET A 1 58.21 53.93 -42.25
CA MET A 1 58.32 53.50 -40.83
C MET A 1 56.93 53.14 -40.38
N ASN A 2 56.65 51.86 -40.35
CA ASN A 2 55.27 51.33 -40.16
C ASN A 2 55.18 50.71 -38.77
N PHE A 3 54.29 51.24 -37.96
CA PHE A 3 53.90 50.56 -36.71
C PHE A 3 52.51 49.87 -36.92
N VAL A 4 52.54 48.57 -36.82
CA VAL A 4 51.34 47.73 -36.88
C VAL A 4 50.90 47.45 -35.47
N LEU A 5 49.69 47.89 -35.15
CA LEU A 5 49.03 47.61 -33.88
C LEU A 5 48.18 46.32 -34.04
N ARG A 6 48.55 45.29 -33.30
CA ARG A 6 47.80 44.04 -33.27
C ARG A 6 46.70 44.12 -32.20
N GLY A 7 45.44 44.13 -32.64
CA GLY A 7 44.30 43.94 -31.78
C GLY A 7 44.04 42.45 -31.55
N ALA A 8 43.96 42.04 -30.30
CA ALA A 8 43.56 40.70 -29.90
C ALA A 8 42.05 40.66 -29.73
N LEU A 9 41.36 39.89 -30.55
CA LEU A 9 39.96 39.50 -30.29
C LEU A 9 39.90 38.33 -29.34
N ALA A 10 39.34 38.52 -28.18
CA ALA A 10 38.98 37.46 -27.26
C ALA A 10 37.60 36.88 -27.70
N ALA A 11 37.61 35.67 -28.19
CA ALA A 11 36.38 34.92 -28.48
C ALA A 11 35.89 34.23 -27.18
N SER A 12 34.80 34.72 -26.63
CA SER A 12 34.13 34.07 -25.52
C SER A 12 33.28 32.91 -26.07
N ALA A 13 33.70 31.69 -25.85
CA ALA A 13 32.90 30.49 -26.13
C ALA A 13 31.88 30.30 -24.99
N ALA A 14 30.60 30.52 -25.29
CA ALA A 14 29.52 30.15 -24.41
C ALA A 14 29.28 28.62 -24.50
N LEU A 15 29.65 27.89 -23.45
CA LEU A 15 29.20 26.49 -23.29
C LEU A 15 27.73 26.47 -22.95
N ALA A 16 26.88 26.05 -23.88
CA ALA A 16 25.51 25.63 -23.60
C ALA A 16 25.58 24.26 -22.93
N VAL A 17 25.40 24.20 -21.62
CA VAL A 17 25.15 22.95 -20.90
C VAL A 17 23.71 22.53 -21.23
N ALA A 18 23.54 21.57 -22.10
CA ALA A 18 22.30 20.86 -22.26
C ALA A 18 22.06 20.03 -20.99
N ALA A 19 21.22 20.54 -20.09
CA ALA A 19 20.70 19.76 -18.98
C ALA A 19 19.75 18.71 -19.59
N CYS A 20 20.26 17.49 -19.81
CA CYS A 20 19.41 16.31 -19.91
C CYS A 20 18.73 16.20 -18.54
N GLY A 21 17.43 16.48 -18.52
CA GLY A 21 16.60 16.16 -17.35
C GLY A 21 16.56 14.65 -17.14
N GLN A 22 17.47 14.15 -16.33
CA GLN A 22 17.25 12.88 -15.66
C GLN A 22 16.09 13.11 -14.70
N GLN A 23 14.95 12.53 -15.02
CA GLN A 23 13.87 12.41 -14.07
C GLN A 23 14.40 11.51 -12.96
N GLU A 24 14.81 12.12 -11.86
CA GLU A 24 15.13 11.41 -10.62
C GLU A 24 13.89 10.57 -10.29
N PRO A 25 14.04 9.28 -9.91
CA PRO A 25 12.94 8.48 -9.40
C PRO A 25 12.33 9.25 -8.25
N ASP A 26 11.00 9.34 -8.26
CA ASP A 26 10.24 10.21 -7.36
C ASP A 26 10.55 9.89 -5.89
N ALA A 27 11.56 10.56 -5.35
CA ALA A 27 12.02 10.40 -3.97
C ALA A 27 10.90 10.71 -2.94
N VAL A 28 9.87 11.45 -3.38
CA VAL A 28 8.71 11.79 -2.56
C VAL A 28 7.79 10.56 -2.42
N GLY A 29 7.52 9.82 -3.51
CA GLY A 29 6.73 8.59 -3.46
C GLY A 29 7.40 7.52 -2.60
N SER A 30 8.70 7.28 -2.83
CA SER A 30 9.47 6.30 -2.05
C SER A 30 9.60 6.66 -0.57
N ALA A 31 9.71 7.97 -0.23
CA ALA A 31 9.73 8.43 1.15
C ALA A 31 8.36 8.31 1.82
N GLN A 32 7.28 8.50 1.07
CA GLN A 32 5.91 8.37 1.56
C GLN A 32 5.57 6.90 1.84
N ASP A 33 5.98 5.96 0.98
CA ASP A 33 5.81 4.53 1.19
C ASP A 33 6.62 4.04 2.40
N ALA A 34 7.88 4.44 2.52
CA ALA A 34 8.74 4.08 3.66
C ALA A 34 8.22 4.65 5.00
N ALA A 35 7.58 5.82 4.98
CA ALA A 35 6.99 6.43 6.16
C ALA A 35 5.61 5.84 6.51
N SER A 36 4.88 5.31 5.53
CA SER A 36 3.53 4.77 5.72
C SER A 36 3.54 3.44 6.47
N VAL A 37 4.52 2.58 6.23
CA VAL A 37 4.62 1.26 6.88
C VAL A 37 4.76 1.35 8.41
N PRO A 38 5.69 2.14 8.98
CA PRO A 38 5.79 2.29 10.44
C PRO A 38 4.55 2.93 11.07
N VAL A 39 3.94 3.90 10.38
CA VAL A 39 2.75 4.61 10.88
C VAL A 39 1.55 3.69 10.97
N GLY A 40 1.32 2.81 9.99
CA GLY A 40 0.23 1.84 10.01
C GLY A 40 0.38 0.83 11.13
N GLN A 41 1.57 0.25 11.30
CA GLN A 41 1.87 -0.67 12.41
C GLN A 41 1.74 0.01 13.76
N THR A 42 2.22 1.25 13.89
CA THR A 42 2.11 2.04 15.13
C THR A 42 0.65 2.32 15.46
N SER A 43 -0.19 2.66 14.48
CA SER A 43 -1.61 2.92 14.69
C SER A 43 -2.35 1.69 15.20
N ALA A 44 -2.15 0.52 14.59
CA ALA A 44 -2.77 -0.73 15.03
C ALA A 44 -2.32 -1.13 16.47
N THR A 45 -1.06 -0.84 16.82
CA THR A 45 -0.49 -1.16 18.14
C THR A 45 -0.90 -0.15 19.20
N VAL A 46 -0.89 1.14 18.90
CA VAL A 46 -1.15 2.24 19.84
C VAL A 46 -2.65 2.44 20.10
N MET A 47 -3.50 2.20 19.09
CA MET A 47 -4.97 2.36 19.26
C MET A 47 -5.65 1.16 19.90
N GLY A 48 -4.89 0.17 20.37
CA GLY A 48 -5.43 -1.02 21.01
C GLY A 48 -6.18 -1.88 20.00
N SER A 49 -5.45 -2.72 19.26
CA SER A 49 -6.03 -3.67 18.29
C SER A 49 -7.17 -4.52 18.85
N ASN A 50 -7.28 -4.61 20.18
CA ASN A 50 -8.35 -5.32 20.88
C ASN A 50 -9.60 -4.46 21.20
N MET A 51 -9.71 -3.22 20.68
CA MET A 51 -10.92 -2.39 20.84
C MET A 51 -11.80 -2.49 19.61
N VAL A 52 -13.09 -2.79 19.78
CA VAL A 52 -14.06 -2.89 18.66
C VAL A 52 -14.10 -1.61 17.82
N SER A 53 -14.05 -0.44 18.49
CA SER A 53 -14.05 0.88 17.83
C SER A 53 -12.81 1.16 16.99
N ALA A 54 -11.70 0.47 17.23
CA ALA A 54 -10.51 0.53 16.42
C ALA A 54 -10.48 -0.58 15.37
N TYR A 55 -10.87 -1.80 15.75
CA TYR A 55 -10.84 -2.97 14.86
C TYR A 55 -11.75 -2.80 13.64
N VAL A 56 -13.03 -2.49 13.85
CA VAL A 56 -14.03 -2.45 12.78
C VAL A 56 -13.64 -1.48 11.65
N PRO A 57 -13.35 -0.19 11.91
CA PRO A 57 -12.99 0.73 10.84
C PRO A 57 -11.66 0.37 10.17
N ASN A 58 -10.65 -0.10 10.92
CA ASN A 58 -9.36 -0.47 10.31
C ASN A 58 -9.46 -1.74 9.46
N ALA A 59 -10.21 -2.75 9.88
CA ALA A 59 -10.44 -3.95 9.07
C ALA A 59 -11.23 -3.61 7.80
N ALA A 60 -12.28 -2.78 7.89
CA ALA A 60 -13.05 -2.34 6.72
C ALA A 60 -12.20 -1.55 5.71
N MET A 61 -11.36 -0.62 6.18
CA MET A 61 -10.46 0.14 5.30
C MET A 61 -9.35 -0.75 4.73
N GLY A 62 -8.85 -1.73 5.49
CA GLY A 62 -7.91 -2.73 5.00
C GLY A 62 -8.50 -3.54 3.85
N ASP A 63 -9.66 -4.14 4.05
CA ASP A 63 -10.37 -4.90 2.99
C ASP A 63 -10.62 -4.04 1.75
N MET A 64 -11.05 -2.80 1.93
CA MET A 64 -11.32 -1.87 0.83
C MET A 64 -10.05 -1.55 0.04
N TYR A 65 -8.94 -1.31 0.73
CA TYR A 65 -7.64 -1.09 0.10
C TYR A 65 -7.20 -2.32 -0.70
N GLU A 66 -7.26 -3.52 -0.11
CA GLU A 66 -6.84 -4.75 -0.76
C GLU A 66 -7.65 -5.06 -2.01
N ILE A 67 -8.96 -4.85 -1.98
CA ILE A 67 -9.82 -5.04 -3.16
C ILE A 67 -9.43 -4.08 -4.28
N GLN A 68 -9.20 -2.79 -3.97
CA GLN A 68 -8.80 -1.80 -4.97
C GLN A 68 -7.38 -2.05 -5.52
N ALA A 69 -6.43 -2.39 -4.65
CA ALA A 69 -5.06 -2.70 -5.04
C ALA A 69 -5.00 -3.96 -5.93
N ALA A 70 -5.80 -4.96 -5.60
CA ALA A 70 -5.92 -6.18 -6.41
C ALA A 70 -6.54 -5.89 -7.80
N ASP A 71 -7.56 -5.03 -7.88
CA ASP A 71 -8.15 -4.63 -9.16
C ASP A 71 -7.12 -3.94 -10.06
N ILE A 72 -6.32 -3.04 -9.50
CA ILE A 72 -5.24 -2.35 -10.24
C ILE A 72 -4.19 -3.36 -10.71
N ALA A 73 -3.82 -4.36 -9.90
CA ALA A 73 -2.87 -5.39 -10.32
C ALA A 73 -3.44 -6.27 -11.45
N LEU A 74 -4.71 -6.62 -11.39
CA LEU A 74 -5.38 -7.37 -12.45
C LEU A 74 -5.48 -6.60 -13.77
N GLU A 75 -5.54 -5.28 -13.70
CA GLU A 75 -5.55 -4.40 -14.87
C GLU A 75 -4.14 -4.20 -15.44
N ARG A 76 -3.13 -3.96 -14.58
CA ARG A 76 -1.82 -3.43 -14.98
C ARG A 76 -0.72 -4.48 -15.10
N SER A 77 -0.69 -5.48 -14.21
CA SER A 77 0.38 -6.48 -14.20
C SER A 77 0.26 -7.47 -15.36
N GLN A 78 1.39 -7.77 -15.99
CA GLN A 78 1.53 -8.85 -16.97
C GLN A 78 2.11 -10.13 -16.35
N ASN A 79 2.54 -10.09 -15.08
CA ASN A 79 3.05 -11.24 -14.35
C ASN A 79 1.89 -12.15 -13.92
N ALA A 80 1.86 -13.38 -14.42
CA ALA A 80 0.79 -14.33 -14.15
C ALA A 80 0.65 -14.67 -12.65
N GLN A 81 1.77 -14.74 -11.92
CA GLN A 81 1.77 -15.06 -10.49
C GLN A 81 1.23 -13.89 -9.64
N ILE A 82 1.55 -12.65 -10.01
CA ILE A 82 0.97 -11.45 -9.39
C ILE A 82 -0.54 -11.42 -9.61
N ARG A 83 -0.99 -11.69 -10.83
CA ARG A 83 -2.42 -11.72 -11.17
C ARG A 83 -3.17 -12.81 -10.41
N GLU A 84 -2.57 -13.99 -10.25
CA GLU A 84 -3.14 -15.09 -9.45
C GLU A 84 -3.27 -14.69 -7.98
N LEU A 85 -2.21 -14.12 -7.38
CA LEU A 85 -2.26 -13.62 -6.01
C LEU A 85 -3.31 -12.51 -5.85
N ALA A 86 -3.38 -11.57 -6.79
CA ALA A 86 -4.36 -10.50 -6.76
C ALA A 86 -5.82 -11.01 -6.85
N GLN A 87 -6.09 -12.04 -7.65
CA GLN A 87 -7.41 -12.68 -7.71
C GLN A 87 -7.80 -13.30 -6.37
N MET A 88 -6.86 -13.99 -5.72
CA MET A 88 -7.07 -14.62 -4.41
C MET A 88 -7.32 -13.56 -3.33
N ILE A 89 -6.49 -12.52 -3.26
CA ILE A 89 -6.64 -11.39 -2.33
C ILE A 89 -8.02 -10.74 -2.52
N LYS A 90 -8.40 -10.38 -3.75
CA LYS A 90 -9.69 -9.76 -4.04
C LYS A 90 -10.86 -10.61 -3.56
N ALA A 91 -10.84 -11.90 -3.87
CA ALA A 91 -11.92 -12.81 -3.49
C ALA A 91 -12.06 -12.94 -1.97
N ASP A 92 -10.94 -13.14 -1.27
CA ASP A 92 -10.93 -13.34 0.17
C ASP A 92 -11.30 -12.07 0.95
N HIS A 93 -10.78 -10.90 0.57
CA HIS A 93 -11.12 -9.63 1.21
C HIS A 93 -12.57 -9.18 0.90
N THR A 94 -13.10 -9.48 -0.28
CA THR A 94 -14.53 -9.27 -0.58
C THR A 94 -15.40 -10.11 0.35
N ALA A 95 -15.06 -11.39 0.53
CA ALA A 95 -15.80 -12.29 1.42
C ALA A 95 -15.66 -11.88 2.90
N ALA A 96 -14.46 -11.48 3.33
CA ALA A 96 -14.20 -11.00 4.69
C ALA A 96 -15.03 -9.76 5.02
N SER A 97 -15.00 -8.75 4.15
CA SER A 97 -15.80 -7.52 4.29
C SER A 97 -17.31 -7.81 4.35
N ALA A 98 -17.82 -8.70 3.49
CA ALA A 98 -19.22 -9.08 3.49
C ALA A 98 -19.63 -9.80 4.79
N ALA A 99 -18.77 -10.65 5.34
CA ALA A 99 -19.01 -11.35 6.59
C ALA A 99 -18.93 -10.43 7.82
N MET A 100 -17.99 -9.48 7.82
CA MET A 100 -17.78 -8.57 8.95
C MET A 100 -18.92 -7.57 9.15
N LYS A 101 -19.47 -7.01 8.07
CA LYS A 101 -20.49 -5.94 8.14
C LYS A 101 -21.69 -6.24 9.04
N PRO A 102 -22.39 -7.38 8.91
CA PRO A 102 -23.52 -7.70 9.79
C PRO A 102 -23.08 -7.94 11.24
N LEU A 103 -21.88 -8.50 11.46
CA LEU A 103 -21.33 -8.71 12.80
C LEU A 103 -21.01 -7.38 13.50
N ALA A 104 -20.43 -6.43 12.77
CA ALA A 104 -20.15 -5.12 13.27
C ALA A 104 -21.42 -4.33 13.60
N ALA A 105 -22.43 -4.39 12.73
CA ALA A 105 -23.73 -3.75 12.96
C ALA A 105 -24.44 -4.30 14.21
N GLN A 106 -24.23 -5.58 14.54
CA GLN A 106 -24.80 -6.21 15.72
C GLN A 106 -24.00 -5.92 17.00
N ALA A 107 -22.66 -6.03 16.92
CA ALA A 107 -21.79 -5.94 18.09
C ALA A 107 -21.46 -4.48 18.48
N ALA A 108 -21.47 -3.56 17.53
CA ALA A 108 -21.07 -2.19 17.71
C ALA A 108 -21.87 -1.23 16.80
N PRO A 109 -23.19 -1.09 16.99
CA PRO A 109 -24.05 -0.30 16.11
C PRO A 109 -23.67 1.19 16.04
N ASP A 110 -22.97 1.69 17.05
CA ASP A 110 -22.50 3.08 17.12
C ASP A 110 -21.11 3.27 16.45
N VAL A 111 -20.46 2.21 16.00
CA VAL A 111 -19.17 2.28 15.29
C VAL A 111 -19.42 2.39 13.80
N GLU A 112 -19.02 3.52 13.23
CA GLU A 112 -19.13 3.76 11.81
C GLU A 112 -18.19 2.83 11.00
N ILE A 113 -18.73 2.19 9.99
CA ILE A 113 -17.94 1.46 8.98
C ILE A 113 -17.61 2.46 7.87
N PRO A 114 -16.33 2.80 7.65
CA PRO A 114 -15.95 3.77 6.63
C PRO A 114 -16.41 3.35 5.23
N ALA A 115 -16.91 4.32 4.45
CA ALA A 115 -17.28 4.13 3.06
C ALA A 115 -16.15 4.45 2.07
N GLU A 116 -15.09 5.12 2.56
CA GLU A 116 -13.95 5.58 1.77
C GLU A 116 -12.65 5.25 2.51
N LEU A 117 -11.55 5.19 1.75
CA LEU A 117 -10.21 5.01 2.31
C LEU A 117 -9.79 6.28 3.07
N ASP A 118 -8.98 6.10 4.10
CA ASP A 118 -8.25 7.19 4.71
C ASP A 118 -7.18 7.77 3.74
N GLN A 119 -6.65 8.95 4.09
CA GLN A 119 -5.67 9.65 3.24
C GLN A 119 -4.41 8.80 2.97
N ARG A 120 -3.95 8.01 3.94
CA ARG A 120 -2.78 7.14 3.78
C ARG A 120 -3.04 6.04 2.76
N ARG A 121 -4.13 5.29 2.91
CA ARG A 121 -4.47 4.18 2.01
C ARG A 121 -4.85 4.69 0.62
N GLN A 122 -5.50 5.86 0.54
CA GLN A 122 -5.74 6.51 -0.75
C GLN A 122 -4.43 6.89 -1.43
N GLY A 123 -3.44 7.40 -0.70
CA GLY A 123 -2.11 7.69 -1.24
C GLY A 123 -1.39 6.46 -1.77
N LEU A 124 -1.54 5.29 -1.13
CA LEU A 124 -1.01 4.02 -1.64
C LEU A 124 -1.69 3.59 -2.95
N ILE A 125 -3.01 3.75 -3.06
CA ILE A 125 -3.74 3.50 -4.31
C ILE A 125 -3.29 4.44 -5.43
N ASP A 126 -3.11 5.72 -5.14
CA ASP A 126 -2.66 6.71 -6.11
C ASP A 126 -1.22 6.42 -6.57
N ASN A 127 -0.36 5.95 -5.67
CA ASN A 127 0.98 5.48 -5.99
C ASN A 127 0.94 4.28 -6.97
N LEU A 128 0.09 3.27 -6.70
CA LEU A 128 -0.09 2.15 -7.63
C LEU A 128 -0.57 2.60 -9.01
N ARG A 129 -1.48 3.56 -9.08
CA ARG A 129 -2.00 4.09 -10.35
C ARG A 129 -0.95 4.86 -11.14
N SER A 130 -0.07 5.60 -10.46
CA SER A 130 0.96 6.45 -11.06
C SER A 130 2.28 5.74 -11.33
N ALA A 131 2.54 4.57 -10.76
CA ALA A 131 3.76 3.81 -10.98
C ALA A 131 4.01 3.55 -12.47
N SER A 132 5.27 3.59 -12.91
CA SER A 132 5.61 3.21 -14.30
C SER A 132 5.36 1.72 -14.54
N ALA A 133 5.29 1.29 -15.80
CA ALA A 133 5.06 -0.12 -16.10
C ALA A 133 6.18 -1.01 -15.53
N GLU A 134 7.42 -0.52 -15.55
CA GLU A 134 8.60 -1.23 -15.05
C GLU A 134 8.63 -1.33 -13.52
N ALA A 135 8.10 -0.32 -12.83
CA ALA A 135 8.11 -0.27 -11.36
C ALA A 135 6.86 -0.89 -10.73
N PHE A 136 5.78 -1.05 -11.49
CA PHE A 136 4.46 -1.41 -10.97
C PHE A 136 4.47 -2.69 -10.13
N ASP A 137 4.97 -3.78 -10.70
CA ASP A 137 4.94 -5.10 -10.06
C ASP A 137 5.70 -5.08 -8.73
N ARG A 138 6.85 -4.42 -8.69
CA ARG A 138 7.64 -4.26 -7.46
C ARG A 138 6.90 -3.40 -6.44
N THR A 139 6.36 -2.25 -6.85
CA THR A 139 5.62 -1.35 -5.96
C THR A 139 4.41 -2.06 -5.36
N TRP A 140 3.65 -2.80 -6.18
CA TRP A 140 2.47 -3.53 -5.71
C TRP A 140 2.85 -4.60 -4.68
N ILE A 141 3.88 -5.42 -4.97
CA ILE A 141 4.33 -6.48 -4.05
C ILE A 141 4.83 -5.90 -2.73
N ASP A 142 5.62 -4.82 -2.75
CA ASP A 142 6.14 -4.19 -1.54
C ASP A 142 4.99 -3.66 -0.66
N GLN A 143 3.96 -3.07 -1.27
CA GLN A 143 2.75 -2.64 -0.58
C GLN A 143 1.95 -3.83 -0.02
N GLN A 144 1.83 -4.94 -0.77
CA GLN A 144 1.13 -6.14 -0.30
C GLN A 144 1.79 -6.75 0.92
N VAL A 145 3.12 -6.86 0.94
CA VAL A 145 3.85 -7.35 2.13
C VAL A 145 3.56 -6.47 3.35
N ALA A 146 3.66 -5.15 3.20
CA ALA A 146 3.43 -4.21 4.29
C ALA A 146 1.99 -4.24 4.80
N ALA A 147 1.00 -4.23 3.90
CA ALA A 147 -0.40 -4.20 4.25
C ALA A 147 -0.87 -5.50 4.93
N HIS A 148 -0.38 -6.66 4.47
CA HIS A 148 -0.70 -7.94 5.11
C HIS A 148 -0.03 -8.11 6.47
N GLN A 149 1.16 -7.56 6.70
CA GLN A 149 1.78 -7.48 8.04
C GLN A 149 0.95 -6.62 8.99
N GLU A 150 0.45 -5.46 8.52
CA GLU A 150 -0.46 -4.61 9.29
C GLU A 150 -1.77 -5.35 9.61
N ALA A 151 -2.37 -6.01 8.63
CA ALA A 151 -3.61 -6.78 8.80
C ALA A 151 -3.44 -7.94 9.81
N LEU A 152 -2.33 -8.68 9.76
CA LEU A 152 -2.04 -9.73 10.74
C LEU A 152 -1.94 -9.18 12.16
N THR A 153 -1.29 -8.03 12.33
CA THR A 153 -1.20 -7.37 13.63
C THR A 153 -2.57 -7.01 14.16
N LEU A 154 -3.44 -6.45 13.31
CA LEU A 154 -4.80 -6.06 13.67
C LEU A 154 -5.66 -7.26 14.05
N HIS A 155 -5.75 -8.27 13.17
CA HIS A 155 -6.63 -9.42 13.37
C HIS A 155 -6.17 -10.33 14.53
N ARG A 156 -4.87 -10.57 14.67
CA ARG A 156 -4.32 -11.32 15.81
C ARG A 156 -4.56 -10.60 17.12
N GLY A 157 -4.36 -9.27 17.14
CA GLY A 157 -4.61 -8.46 18.35
C GLY A 157 -6.08 -8.40 18.76
N PHE A 158 -7.01 -8.66 17.84
CA PHE A 158 -8.45 -8.68 18.11
C PHE A 158 -9.01 -10.10 18.36
N SER A 159 -8.27 -11.15 18.03
CA SER A 159 -8.73 -12.55 18.05
C SER A 159 -9.22 -13.04 19.42
N ASP A 160 -8.73 -12.44 20.49
CA ASP A 160 -9.08 -12.78 21.89
C ASP A 160 -10.08 -11.78 22.51
N ASN A 161 -10.71 -10.92 21.69
CA ASN A 161 -11.69 -9.96 22.22
C ASN A 161 -12.91 -10.66 22.80
N THR A 162 -13.26 -10.33 24.04
CA THR A 162 -14.40 -10.90 24.77
C THR A 162 -15.67 -10.07 24.69
N ASP A 163 -15.54 -8.79 24.32
CA ASP A 163 -16.69 -7.86 24.25
C ASP A 163 -17.49 -8.07 22.96
N ALA A 164 -16.83 -8.55 21.90
CA ALA A 164 -17.44 -8.85 20.59
C ALA A 164 -17.00 -10.23 20.07
N PRO A 165 -17.42 -11.34 20.69
CA PRO A 165 -16.93 -12.68 20.39
C PRO A 165 -17.15 -13.12 18.94
N ALA A 166 -18.22 -12.67 18.31
CA ALA A 166 -18.49 -12.96 16.90
C ALA A 166 -17.49 -12.27 15.95
N LEU A 167 -17.09 -11.03 16.25
CA LEU A 167 -16.04 -10.32 15.51
C LEU A 167 -14.66 -10.92 15.80
N ALA A 168 -14.39 -11.37 17.03
CA ALA A 168 -13.16 -12.09 17.36
C ALA A 168 -13.05 -13.42 16.60
N GLU A 169 -14.15 -14.16 16.45
CA GLU A 169 -14.19 -15.37 15.61
C GLU A 169 -13.97 -15.05 14.13
N HIS A 170 -14.54 -13.96 13.64
CA HIS A 170 -14.24 -13.46 12.29
C HIS A 170 -12.74 -13.19 12.13
N ALA A 171 -12.11 -12.47 13.08
CA ALA A 171 -10.67 -12.20 13.06
C ALA A 171 -9.84 -13.50 13.01
N ARG A 172 -10.19 -14.53 13.79
CA ARG A 172 -9.55 -15.85 13.74
C ARG A 172 -9.73 -16.54 12.39
N THR A 173 -10.89 -16.42 11.79
CA THR A 173 -11.23 -17.06 10.50
C THR A 173 -10.46 -16.45 9.33
N VAL A 174 -10.24 -15.12 9.32
CA VAL A 174 -9.53 -14.45 8.23
C VAL A 174 -8.00 -14.51 8.38
N THR A 175 -7.47 -14.62 9.59
CA THR A 175 -6.02 -14.64 9.87
C THR A 175 -5.24 -15.63 8.98
N PRO A 176 -5.62 -16.92 8.84
CA PRO A 176 -4.87 -17.87 8.01
C PRO A 176 -4.89 -17.52 6.52
N LYS A 177 -5.91 -16.82 6.03
CA LYS A 177 -5.96 -16.31 4.65
C LYS A 177 -4.96 -15.18 4.45
N ILE A 178 -4.93 -14.22 5.38
CA ILE A 178 -3.97 -13.12 5.38
C ILE A 178 -2.53 -13.66 5.45
N GLU A 179 -2.28 -14.69 6.26
CA GLU A 179 -0.97 -15.38 6.31
C GLU A 179 -0.57 -16.00 4.96
N ALA A 180 -1.52 -16.64 4.28
CA ALA A 180 -1.28 -17.23 2.95
C ALA A 180 -0.97 -16.16 1.89
N HIS A 181 -1.69 -15.04 1.92
CA HIS A 181 -1.42 -13.90 1.04
C HIS A 181 -0.05 -13.29 1.30
N LEU A 182 0.30 -13.03 2.57
CA LEU A 182 1.64 -12.53 2.95
C LEU A 182 2.75 -13.44 2.43
N GLN A 183 2.65 -14.75 2.68
CA GLN A 183 3.63 -15.72 2.18
C GLN A 183 3.72 -15.72 0.66
N GLY A 184 2.59 -15.54 -0.04
CA GLY A 184 2.54 -15.37 -1.49
C GLY A 184 3.30 -14.13 -1.94
N ALA A 185 3.04 -12.99 -1.31
CA ALA A 185 3.68 -11.71 -1.61
C ALA A 185 5.19 -11.75 -1.32
N GLU A 186 5.62 -12.29 -0.17
CA GLU A 186 7.04 -12.44 0.19
C GLU A 186 7.82 -13.34 -0.79
N ARG A 187 7.21 -14.44 -1.25
CA ARG A 187 7.83 -15.28 -2.29
C ARG A 187 8.03 -14.51 -3.59
N LEU A 188 7.03 -13.76 -4.03
CA LEU A 188 7.12 -12.95 -5.25
C LEU A 188 8.11 -11.79 -5.08
N GLN A 189 8.14 -11.14 -3.91
CA GLN A 189 9.09 -10.09 -3.59
C GLN A 189 10.55 -10.57 -3.72
N SER A 190 10.80 -11.81 -3.30
CA SER A 190 12.14 -12.42 -3.38
C SER A 190 12.53 -12.83 -4.79
N ALA A 191 11.56 -12.95 -5.71
CA ALA A 191 11.76 -13.40 -7.09
C ALA A 191 11.86 -12.25 -8.10
N LEU A 192 11.48 -11.02 -7.72
CA LEU A 192 11.57 -9.78 -8.52
C LEU A 192 12.86 -9.02 -8.23
#